data_d1b33df6a4c4f1aee9c115eccc4f5db0
#
_entry.id   d1b33df6a4c4f1aee9c115eccc4f5db0
#
_cell.length_a   1.000
_cell.length_b   1.000
_cell.length_c   1.000
_cell.angle_alpha   90.00
_cell.angle_beta   90.00
_cell.angle_gamma   90.00
#
_symmetry.space_group_name_H-M   'P 1'
#
loop_
_entity.id
_entity.type
_entity.pdbx_description
1 polymer ?
#
loop_
_entity_poly.entity_id
_entity_poly.type
_entity_poly.pdbx_seq_one_letter_code
_entity_poly.pdbx_strand_id
1 'polypeptide(L)'
;MSILDGIDGPEDLRGLSELELSSLAEEIRASLIHSVSKTGGHLGPNLGVVEITIAMHRVFNSPSDSIVFDTGHQSYVHKMLTGRRDLSTLRQKDGIAGYPQRSESVHDIVESSHASSSLSWADGISRAYKATGQDSRFAVAVIGDG
;
A
#
# COMPACT_ATOMS: atom_id res chain seq x y z
N MET A 1 -10.40 15.14 -15.53
CA MET A 1 -10.25 15.03 -14.06
C MET A 1 -9.47 13.75 -13.82
N SER A 2 -8.42 13.78 -13.04
CA SER A 2 -7.61 12.59 -12.73
C SER A 2 -8.46 11.62 -11.89
N ILE A 3 -8.36 10.31 -12.18
CA ILE A 3 -9.04 9.29 -11.36
C ILE A 3 -8.40 9.23 -9.99
N LEU A 4 -7.08 9.32 -9.93
CA LEU A 4 -6.31 9.31 -8.68
C LEU A 4 -6.74 10.43 -7.73
N ASP A 5 -7.12 11.60 -8.24
CA ASP A 5 -7.60 12.71 -7.41
C ASP A 5 -8.92 12.40 -6.69
N GLY A 6 -9.68 11.44 -7.20
CA GLY A 6 -10.93 10.97 -6.61
C GLY A 6 -10.77 9.82 -5.61
N ILE A 7 -9.54 9.30 -5.38
CA ILE A 7 -9.31 8.20 -4.46
C ILE A 7 -8.93 8.74 -3.08
N ASP A 8 -9.83 8.71 -2.13
CA ASP A 8 -9.58 9.06 -0.72
C ASP A 8 -9.32 7.82 0.14
N GLY A 9 -9.81 6.66 -0.29
CA GLY A 9 -9.62 5.39 0.40
C GLY A 9 -9.79 4.18 -0.53
N PRO A 10 -9.46 2.97 -0.04
CA PRO A 10 -9.56 1.74 -0.84
C PRO A 10 -10.98 1.43 -1.34
N GLU A 11 -12.00 1.90 -0.65
CA GLU A 11 -13.42 1.73 -1.02
C GLU A 11 -13.74 2.36 -2.37
N ASP A 12 -13.08 3.45 -2.73
CA ASP A 12 -13.31 4.17 -3.99
C ASP A 12 -12.91 3.33 -5.22
N LEU A 13 -12.02 2.36 -5.03
CA LEU A 13 -11.58 1.47 -6.10
C LEU A 13 -12.66 0.50 -6.58
N ARG A 14 -13.65 0.21 -5.73
CA ARG A 14 -14.62 -0.86 -5.99
C ARG A 14 -15.58 -0.54 -7.13
N GLY A 15 -15.89 0.73 -7.31
CA GLY A 15 -16.80 1.22 -8.35
C GLY A 15 -16.15 1.41 -9.72
N LEU A 16 -14.82 1.35 -9.81
CA LEU A 16 -14.09 1.61 -11.06
C LEU A 16 -14.21 0.44 -12.04
N SER A 17 -14.45 0.80 -13.30
CA SER A 17 -14.39 -0.13 -14.44
C SER A 17 -12.94 -0.54 -14.75
N GLU A 18 -12.75 -1.58 -15.55
CA GLU A 18 -11.42 -2.04 -15.98
C GLU A 18 -10.63 -0.95 -16.73
N LEU A 19 -11.32 -0.13 -17.54
CA LEU A 19 -10.68 1.00 -18.23
C LEU A 19 -10.22 2.08 -17.26
N GLU A 20 -11.04 2.40 -16.26
CA GLU A 20 -10.67 3.36 -15.21
C GLU A 20 -9.51 2.84 -14.34
N LEU A 21 -9.49 1.54 -14.02
CA LEU A 21 -8.38 0.94 -13.29
C LEU A 21 -7.08 0.97 -14.08
N SER A 22 -7.13 0.73 -15.38
CA SER A 22 -5.97 0.85 -16.26
C SER A 22 -5.46 2.30 -16.32
N SER A 23 -6.37 3.26 -16.43
CA SER A 23 -6.02 4.69 -16.40
C SER A 23 -5.46 5.10 -15.05
N LEU A 24 -6.03 4.64 -13.94
CA LEU A 24 -5.52 4.87 -12.59
C LEU A 24 -4.09 4.33 -12.43
N ALA A 25 -3.81 3.14 -12.94
CA ALA A 25 -2.46 2.56 -12.89
C ALA A 25 -1.43 3.43 -13.62
N GLU A 26 -1.78 3.99 -14.78
CA GLU A 26 -0.91 4.93 -15.50
C GLU A 26 -0.72 6.25 -14.76
N GLU A 27 -1.78 6.80 -14.17
CA GLU A 27 -1.70 8.02 -13.35
C GLU A 27 -0.81 7.81 -12.12
N ILE A 28 -0.93 6.66 -11.43
CA ILE A 28 -0.08 6.28 -10.31
C ILE A 28 1.39 6.20 -10.75
N ARG A 29 1.69 5.55 -11.88
CA ARG A 29 3.06 5.46 -12.42
C ARG A 29 3.64 6.84 -12.71
N ALA A 30 2.88 7.70 -13.36
CA ALA A 30 3.31 9.06 -13.66
C ALA A 30 3.62 9.85 -12.37
N SER A 31 2.76 9.75 -11.37
CA SER A 31 2.95 10.38 -10.05
C SER A 31 4.18 9.83 -9.32
N LEU A 32 4.39 8.51 -9.33
CA LEU A 32 5.57 7.87 -8.73
C LEU A 32 6.87 8.38 -9.38
N ILE A 33 6.93 8.37 -10.72
CA ILE A 33 8.11 8.84 -11.45
C ILE A 33 8.38 10.31 -11.12
N HIS A 34 7.34 11.16 -11.15
CA HIS A 34 7.47 12.58 -10.86
C HIS A 34 7.97 12.85 -9.44
N SER A 35 7.37 12.19 -8.45
CA SER A 35 7.69 12.42 -7.04
C SER A 35 9.05 11.84 -6.67
N VAL A 36 9.29 10.56 -6.98
CA VAL A 36 10.52 9.86 -6.59
C VAL A 36 11.76 10.44 -7.31
N SER A 37 11.63 10.96 -8.53
CA SER A 37 12.73 11.65 -9.21
C SER A 37 13.21 12.90 -8.46
N LYS A 38 12.35 13.51 -7.65
CA LYS A 38 12.66 14.70 -6.86
C LYS A 38 13.08 14.40 -5.43
N THR A 39 12.36 13.48 -4.79
CA THR A 39 12.55 13.18 -3.36
C THR A 39 13.54 12.04 -3.11
N GLY A 40 13.86 11.26 -4.15
CA GLY A 40 14.54 9.98 -4.00
C GLY A 40 13.60 8.90 -3.46
N GLY A 41 14.06 7.65 -3.47
CA GLY A 41 13.29 6.51 -2.98
C GLY A 41 13.39 5.29 -3.89
N HIS A 42 12.46 4.34 -3.68
CA HIS A 42 12.46 3.04 -4.35
C HIS A 42 11.50 3.06 -5.56
N LEU A 43 11.95 3.54 -6.71
CA LEU A 43 11.09 3.67 -7.89
C LEU A 43 10.72 2.31 -8.49
N GLY A 44 11.71 1.50 -8.86
CA GLY A 44 11.51 0.20 -9.52
C GLY A 44 10.56 -0.74 -8.76
N PRO A 45 10.79 -1.00 -7.47
CA PRO A 45 9.91 -1.85 -6.67
C PRO A 45 8.45 -1.35 -6.61
N ASN A 46 8.23 -0.03 -6.60
CA ASN A 46 6.88 0.52 -6.58
C ASN A 46 6.20 0.49 -7.95
N LEU A 47 6.94 0.69 -9.04
CA LEU A 47 6.37 0.54 -10.39
C LEU A 47 5.92 -0.90 -10.67
N GLY A 48 6.64 -1.88 -10.13
CA GLY A 48 6.33 -3.31 -10.31
C GLY A 48 5.12 -3.81 -9.54
N VAL A 49 4.63 -3.05 -8.55
CA VAL A 49 3.50 -3.48 -7.69
C VAL A 49 2.23 -2.65 -7.87
N VAL A 50 2.13 -1.82 -8.89
CA VAL A 50 0.98 -0.93 -9.08
C VAL A 50 -0.32 -1.73 -9.19
N GLU A 51 -0.42 -2.63 -10.16
CA GLU A 51 -1.64 -3.40 -10.41
C GLU A 51 -1.96 -4.35 -9.25
N ILE A 52 -0.95 -5.01 -8.68
CA ILE A 52 -1.18 -5.92 -7.56
C ILE A 52 -1.68 -5.17 -6.33
N THR A 53 -1.20 -3.94 -6.08
CA THR A 53 -1.66 -3.13 -4.96
C THR A 53 -3.11 -2.66 -5.17
N ILE A 54 -3.45 -2.23 -6.38
CA ILE A 54 -4.85 -1.91 -6.76
C ILE A 54 -5.74 -3.14 -6.54
N ALA A 55 -5.32 -4.30 -7.05
CA ALA A 55 -6.09 -5.55 -6.93
C ALA A 55 -6.28 -5.97 -5.47
N MET A 56 -5.23 -5.89 -4.64
CA MET A 56 -5.32 -6.18 -3.21
C MET A 56 -6.35 -5.30 -2.52
N HIS A 57 -6.34 -4.00 -2.75
CA HIS A 57 -7.29 -3.07 -2.15
C HIS A 57 -8.71 -3.20 -2.69
N ARG A 58 -8.92 -3.83 -3.83
CA ARG A 58 -10.25 -4.19 -4.33
C ARG A 58 -10.81 -5.46 -3.71
N VAL A 59 -9.93 -6.40 -3.36
CA VAL A 59 -10.31 -7.73 -2.85
C VAL A 59 -10.39 -7.73 -1.33
N PHE A 60 -9.40 -7.17 -0.65
CA PHE A 60 -9.29 -7.17 0.79
C PHE A 60 -9.81 -5.86 1.39
N ASN A 61 -10.42 -5.95 2.56
CA ASN A 61 -11.02 -4.82 3.29
C ASN A 61 -10.02 -4.19 4.26
N SER A 62 -8.97 -3.53 3.76
CA SER A 62 -8.05 -2.78 4.63
C SER A 62 -8.79 -1.59 5.28
N PRO A 63 -8.60 -1.32 6.60
CA PRO A 63 -7.65 -1.95 7.53
C PRO A 63 -8.19 -3.18 8.28
N SER A 64 -9.45 -3.60 8.04
CA SER A 64 -10.01 -4.81 8.67
C SER A 64 -9.17 -6.04 8.33
N ASP A 65 -8.87 -6.23 7.05
CA ASP A 65 -7.85 -7.17 6.61
C ASP A 65 -6.48 -6.49 6.71
N SER A 66 -5.50 -7.18 7.24
CA SER A 66 -4.15 -6.65 7.40
C SER A 66 -3.30 -6.91 6.17
N ILE A 67 -2.78 -5.86 5.54
CA ILE A 67 -1.79 -5.96 4.47
C ILE A 67 -0.42 -5.60 5.04
N VAL A 68 0.51 -6.54 5.01
CA VAL A 68 1.86 -6.41 5.57
C VAL A 68 2.87 -6.46 4.43
N PHE A 69 3.63 -5.39 4.26
CA PHE A 69 4.67 -5.29 3.24
C PHE A 69 6.02 -5.75 3.79
N ASP A 70 6.67 -6.67 3.11
CA ASP A 70 8.03 -7.10 3.47
C ASP A 70 9.01 -5.98 3.21
N THR A 71 9.89 -5.69 4.16
CA THR A 71 10.72 -4.48 4.15
C THR A 71 9.92 -3.18 4.10
N GLY A 72 8.81 -3.12 3.34
CA GLY A 72 7.92 -1.97 3.23
C GLY A 72 8.34 -0.89 2.22
N HIS A 73 9.42 -1.10 1.48
CA HIS A 73 9.93 -0.15 0.48
C HIS A 73 9.04 -0.06 -0.77
N GLN A 74 8.17 -1.03 -1.03
CA GLN A 74 7.20 -1.09 -2.13
C GLN A 74 5.79 -0.65 -1.72
N SER A 75 5.65 0.17 -0.67
CA SER A 75 4.35 0.59 -0.12
C SER A 75 3.85 1.94 -0.63
N TYR A 76 4.52 2.59 -1.60
CA TYR A 76 4.12 3.92 -2.03
C TYR A 76 2.75 3.93 -2.70
N VAL A 77 2.44 2.93 -3.53
CA VAL A 77 1.12 2.77 -4.14
C VAL A 77 0.05 2.57 -3.07
N HIS A 78 0.33 1.74 -2.06
CA HIS A 78 -0.55 1.56 -0.90
C HIS A 78 -0.83 2.90 -0.18
N LYS A 79 0.21 3.73 0.03
CA LYS A 79 0.03 5.06 0.63
C LYS A 79 -0.88 5.94 -0.22
N MET A 80 -0.68 5.96 -1.54
CA MET A 80 -1.50 6.74 -2.46
C MET A 80 -2.98 6.31 -2.42
N LEU A 81 -3.24 5.01 -2.39
CA LEU A 81 -4.60 4.43 -2.37
C LEU A 81 -5.26 4.48 -0.98
N THR A 82 -4.54 4.90 0.05
CA THR A 82 -5.02 5.06 1.42
C THR A 82 -4.97 6.51 1.91
N GLY A 83 -5.21 7.46 0.99
CA GLY A 83 -5.40 8.87 1.27
C GLY A 83 -4.14 9.74 1.24
N ARG A 84 -2.95 9.17 0.99
CA ARG A 84 -1.67 9.91 0.92
C ARG A 84 -1.19 10.06 -0.52
N ARG A 85 -2.02 10.66 -1.37
CA ARG A 85 -1.79 10.79 -2.83
C ARG A 85 -0.58 11.62 -3.20
N ASP A 86 -0.34 12.70 -2.45
CA ASP A 86 0.79 13.61 -2.70
C ASP A 86 2.06 13.11 -2.03
N LEU A 87 2.97 12.55 -2.82
CA LEU A 87 4.28 12.08 -2.37
C LEU A 87 5.37 13.15 -2.45
N SER A 88 5.03 14.44 -2.58
CA SER A 88 6.00 15.53 -2.71
C SER A 88 6.93 15.68 -1.50
N THR A 89 6.48 15.22 -0.32
CA THR A 89 7.24 15.22 0.93
C THR A 89 7.79 13.84 1.31
N LEU A 90 7.76 12.88 0.38
CA LEU A 90 8.24 11.52 0.62
C LEU A 90 9.68 11.51 1.12
N ARG A 91 9.94 10.80 2.24
CA ARG A 91 11.26 10.67 2.90
C ARG A 91 11.88 11.99 3.38
N GLN A 92 11.11 13.07 3.44
CA GLN A 92 11.56 14.33 4.02
C GLN A 92 11.21 14.41 5.51
N LYS A 93 11.91 15.27 6.23
CA LYS A 93 11.59 15.55 7.63
C LYS A 93 10.15 16.08 7.73
N ASP A 94 9.38 15.54 8.66
CA ASP A 94 7.97 15.87 8.91
C ASP A 94 7.05 15.62 7.69
N GLY A 95 7.52 14.84 6.70
CA GLY A 95 6.79 14.43 5.52
C GLY A 95 6.38 12.95 5.57
N ILE A 96 5.98 12.41 4.42
CA ILE A 96 5.58 11.01 4.28
C ILE A 96 6.80 10.09 4.42
N ALA A 97 6.71 9.09 5.28
CA ALA A 97 7.74 8.08 5.48
C ALA A 97 7.92 7.20 4.23
N GLY A 98 9.15 6.75 4.00
CA GLY A 98 9.48 5.83 2.91
C GLY A 98 9.08 4.37 3.16
N TYR A 99 8.45 4.09 4.30
CA TYR A 99 7.97 2.78 4.75
C TYR A 99 6.59 2.92 5.36
N PRO A 100 5.81 1.84 5.57
CA PRO A 100 4.57 1.92 6.34
C PRO A 100 4.81 2.53 7.72
N GLN A 101 3.92 3.44 8.14
CA GLN A 101 4.03 4.13 9.41
C GLN A 101 2.65 4.31 10.04
N ARG A 102 2.44 3.71 11.20
CA ARG A 102 1.13 3.65 11.89
C ARG A 102 0.61 5.02 12.30
N SER A 103 1.50 5.97 12.54
CA SER A 103 1.12 7.35 12.85
C SER A 103 0.57 8.10 11.63
N GLU A 104 0.82 7.63 10.40
CA GLU A 104 0.30 8.23 9.17
C GLU A 104 -1.08 7.69 8.80
N SER A 105 -1.32 6.39 9.02
CA SER A 105 -2.55 5.75 8.55
C SER A 105 -2.88 4.49 9.35
N VAL A 106 -4.17 4.26 9.58
CA VAL A 106 -4.69 3.02 10.16
C VAL A 106 -4.49 1.80 9.23
N HIS A 107 -4.19 2.03 7.96
CA HIS A 107 -3.90 0.98 6.99
C HIS A 107 -2.46 0.46 7.09
N ASP A 108 -1.57 1.18 7.75
CA ASP A 108 -0.18 0.79 7.96
C ASP A 108 -0.07 -0.07 9.24
N ILE A 109 -0.12 -1.38 9.07
CA ILE A 109 -0.29 -2.33 10.19
C ILE A 109 1.04 -2.60 10.90
N VAL A 110 2.13 -2.75 10.15
CA VAL A 110 3.46 -3.11 10.67
C VAL A 110 4.49 -2.09 10.23
N GLU A 111 5.25 -1.58 11.19
CA GLU A 111 6.41 -0.71 10.98
C GLU A 111 7.68 -1.56 11.08
N SER A 112 8.13 -2.07 9.95
CA SER A 112 9.38 -2.83 9.87
C SER A 112 10.05 -2.58 8.53
N SER A 113 11.35 -2.34 8.56
CA SER A 113 12.20 -2.23 7.36
C SER A 113 13.10 -3.45 7.15
N HIS A 114 12.84 -4.53 7.89
CA HIS A 114 13.61 -5.77 7.80
C HIS A 114 13.01 -6.72 6.79
N ALA A 115 13.82 -7.21 5.87
CA ALA A 115 13.44 -8.23 4.90
C ALA A 115 13.08 -9.55 5.60
N SER A 116 12.19 -10.31 4.98
CA SER A 116 11.70 -11.62 5.44
C SER A 116 10.90 -11.59 6.76
N SER A 117 10.55 -10.42 7.27
CA SER A 117 9.78 -10.30 8.52
C SER A 117 8.26 -10.39 8.30
N SER A 118 7.77 -10.09 7.11
CA SER A 118 6.33 -10.00 6.81
C SER A 118 5.58 -11.32 7.02
N LEU A 119 6.19 -12.44 6.71
CA LEU A 119 5.58 -13.77 6.89
C LEU A 119 5.31 -14.06 8.37
N SER A 120 6.27 -13.76 9.25
CA SER A 120 6.10 -13.93 10.69
C SER A 120 5.03 -13.01 11.27
N TRP A 121 4.97 -11.77 10.78
CA TRP A 121 3.92 -10.83 11.17
C TRP A 121 2.55 -11.30 10.69
N ALA A 122 2.42 -11.71 9.42
CA ALA A 122 1.15 -12.17 8.85
C ALA A 122 0.66 -13.45 9.54
N ASP A 123 1.55 -14.42 9.82
CA ASP A 123 1.20 -15.63 10.57
C ASP A 123 0.69 -15.28 11.99
N GLY A 124 1.41 -14.42 12.70
CA GLY A 124 1.01 -13.98 14.05
C GLY A 124 -0.34 -13.27 14.06
N ILE A 125 -0.59 -12.36 13.11
CA ILE A 125 -1.86 -11.65 12.96
C ILE A 125 -2.99 -12.63 12.62
N SER A 126 -2.77 -13.55 11.68
CA SER A 126 -3.76 -14.57 11.31
C SER A 126 -4.15 -15.46 12.48
N ARG A 127 -3.17 -15.89 13.29
CA ARG A 127 -3.43 -16.66 14.51
C ARG A 127 -4.21 -15.85 15.54
N ALA A 128 -3.93 -14.56 15.68
CA ALA A 128 -4.66 -13.66 16.57
C ALA A 128 -6.11 -13.50 16.12
N TYR A 129 -6.37 -13.36 14.82
CA TYR A 129 -7.73 -13.33 14.27
C TYR A 129 -8.51 -14.59 14.63
N LYS A 130 -7.91 -15.76 14.40
CA LYS A 130 -8.52 -17.05 14.75
C LYS A 130 -8.78 -17.19 16.25
N ALA A 131 -7.82 -16.83 17.08
CA ALA A 131 -7.93 -16.91 18.54
C ALA A 131 -9.00 -15.98 19.13
N THR A 132 -9.33 -14.90 18.42
CA THR A 132 -10.35 -13.90 18.83
C THR A 132 -11.68 -14.02 18.09
N GLY A 133 -11.89 -15.11 17.33
CA GLY A 133 -13.14 -15.37 16.61
C GLY A 133 -13.37 -14.46 15.41
N GLN A 134 -12.29 -13.95 14.81
CA GLN A 134 -12.32 -13.07 13.64
C GLN A 134 -11.92 -13.85 12.36
N ASP A 135 -12.47 -15.04 12.18
CA ASP A 135 -12.07 -16.02 11.14
C ASP A 135 -12.31 -15.52 9.70
N SER A 136 -13.13 -14.48 9.51
CA SER A 136 -13.41 -13.88 8.20
C SER A 136 -12.36 -12.86 7.76
N ARG A 137 -11.39 -12.51 8.62
CA ARG A 137 -10.35 -11.54 8.33
C ARG A 137 -9.11 -12.19 7.74
N PHE A 138 -8.46 -11.48 6.84
CA PHE A 138 -7.24 -11.93 6.18
C PHE A 138 -6.01 -11.18 6.70
N ALA A 139 -4.89 -11.87 6.74
CA ALA A 139 -3.56 -11.29 6.88
C ALA A 139 -2.78 -11.61 5.60
N VAL A 140 -2.46 -10.59 4.83
CA VAL A 140 -1.81 -10.68 3.52
C VAL A 140 -0.37 -10.22 3.66
N ALA A 141 0.60 -11.08 3.30
CA ALA A 141 2.01 -10.71 3.21
C ALA A 141 2.37 -10.39 1.76
N VAL A 142 2.92 -9.19 1.54
CA VAL A 142 3.46 -8.76 0.24
C VAL A 142 4.96 -8.93 0.30
N ILE A 143 5.48 -9.88 -0.45
CA ILE A 143 6.91 -10.25 -0.46
C ILE A 143 7.50 -10.11 -1.85
N GLY A 144 8.78 -9.81 -1.94
CA GLY A 144 9.57 -9.89 -3.16
C GLY A 144 10.12 -11.31 -3.37
N ASP A 145 10.75 -11.51 -4.51
CA ASP A 145 11.34 -12.78 -4.95
C ASP A 145 12.87 -12.84 -4.71
N GLY A 146 13.43 -11.79 -4.13
CA GLY A 146 14.88 -11.65 -3.87
C GLY A 146 15.29 -11.60 -2.43
#